data_8080b246b9800b16d505778fcface9a7
#
_entry.id   8080b246b9800b16d505778fcface9a7
#
_cell.length_a   1.000
_cell.length_b   1.000
_cell.length_c   1.000
_cell.angle_alpha   90.00
_cell.angle_beta   90.00
_cell.angle_gamma   90.00
#
_symmetry.space_group_name_H-M   'P 1'
#
loop_
_entity.id
_entity.type
_entity.pdbx_description
1 polymer ?
#
loop_
_entity_poly.entity_id
_entity_poly.type
_entity_poly.pdbx_seq_one_letter_code
_entity_poly.pdbx_strand_id
1 'polypeptide(L)' 'MAIPARIVELERDKAVVDAMGNRWKAKTTLLPEARLGDIVLVHAGFAISLVDEEEAKKTWELFAEIEDFENTQNRISG' A
#
# COMPACT_ATOMS: atom_id res chain seq x y z
N MET A 1 1.20 9.82 -5.54
CA MET A 1 0.90 9.64 -4.12
C MET A 1 1.61 8.39 -3.60
N ALA A 2 2.15 8.43 -2.40
CA ALA A 2 2.85 7.28 -1.81
C ALA A 2 1.87 6.49 -0.93
N ILE A 3 1.85 5.17 -1.09
CA ILE A 3 0.91 4.30 -0.40
C ILE A 3 1.67 3.16 0.26
N PRO A 4 1.44 2.88 1.56
CA PRO A 4 2.02 1.70 2.19
C PRO A 4 1.31 0.44 1.70
N ALA A 5 2.10 -0.58 1.39
CA ALA A 5 1.58 -1.85 0.90
C ALA A 5 2.49 -3.00 1.33
N ARG A 6 1.88 -4.16 1.56
CA ARG A 6 2.62 -5.35 1.99
C ARG A 6 3.12 -6.14 0.79
N ILE A 7 4.37 -6.57 0.83
CA ILE A 7 4.93 -7.43 -0.19
C ILE A 7 4.36 -8.83 -0.02
N VAL A 8 3.60 -9.29 -1.01
CA VAL A 8 2.98 -10.62 -0.99
C VAL A 8 3.67 -11.59 -1.95
N GLU A 9 4.42 -11.08 -2.92
CA GLU A 9 5.29 -11.86 -3.78
C GLU A 9 6.55 -11.06 -4.04
N LEU A 10 7.69 -11.74 -4.10
CA LEU A 10 8.97 -11.09 -4.32
C LEU A 10 9.83 -11.94 -5.22
N GLU A 11 10.33 -11.35 -6.31
CA GLU A 11 11.23 -12.02 -7.24
C GLU A 11 12.28 -11.02 -7.71
N ARG A 12 13.52 -11.21 -7.26
CA ARG A 12 14.64 -10.31 -7.57
C ARG A 12 14.32 -8.87 -7.16
N ASP A 13 14.16 -7.97 -8.12
CA ASP A 13 13.88 -6.56 -7.89
C ASP A 13 12.42 -6.18 -8.18
N LYS A 14 11.55 -7.18 -8.27
CA LYS A 14 10.12 -6.99 -8.53
C LYS A 14 9.30 -7.60 -7.43
N ALA A 15 8.23 -6.91 -7.05
CA ALA A 15 7.33 -7.39 -6.03
C ALA A 15 5.89 -7.21 -6.46
N VAL A 16 5.01 -8.07 -5.94
CA VAL A 16 3.58 -7.79 -5.93
C VAL A 16 3.26 -7.32 -4.53
N VAL A 17 2.61 -6.19 -4.44
CA VAL A 17 2.25 -5.57 -3.16
C VAL A 17 0.73 -5.52 -3.03
N ASP A 18 0.28 -5.53 -1.77
CA ASP A 18 -1.15 -5.52 -1.43
C ASP A 18 -1.43 -4.42 -0.43
N ALA A 19 -2.46 -3.62 -0.71
CA ALA A 19 -2.98 -2.66 0.24
C ALA A 19 -4.50 -2.73 0.20
N MET A 20 -5.11 -3.10 1.31
CA MET A 20 -6.57 -3.15 1.45
C MET A 20 -7.25 -4.04 0.40
N GLY A 21 -6.59 -5.15 0.01
CA GLY A 21 -7.11 -6.06 -0.98
C GLY A 21 -6.80 -5.71 -2.42
N ASN A 22 -6.23 -4.56 -2.69
CA ASN A 22 -5.79 -4.16 -4.02
C ASN A 22 -4.33 -4.59 -4.21
N ARG A 23 -4.03 -5.18 -5.35
CA ARG A 23 -2.68 -5.66 -5.64
C ARG A 23 -2.13 -5.03 -6.90
N TRP A 24 -0.84 -4.72 -6.87
CA TRP A 24 -0.15 -4.20 -8.05
C TRP A 24 1.34 -4.52 -7.95
N LYS A 25 2.04 -4.30 -9.05
CA LYS A 25 3.48 -4.55 -9.13
C LYS A 25 4.26 -3.33 -8.71
N ALA A 26 5.35 -3.56 -7.99
CA ALA A 26 6.27 -2.50 -7.61
C ALA A 26 7.70 -3.00 -7.77
N LYS A 27 8.61 -2.10 -8.07
CA LYS A 27 10.03 -2.43 -8.17
C LYS A 27 10.69 -2.19 -6.82
N THR A 28 11.56 -3.11 -6.43
CA THR A 28 12.30 -3.02 -5.18
C THR A 28 13.76 -2.64 -5.41
N THR A 29 14.08 -2.14 -6.59
CA THR A 29 15.44 -1.75 -6.98
C THR A 29 16.05 -0.73 -6.01
N LEU A 30 15.23 0.18 -5.50
CA LEU A 30 15.67 1.23 -4.57
C LEU A 30 15.70 0.76 -3.12
N LEU A 31 15.20 -0.44 -2.84
CA LEU A 31 15.08 -0.97 -1.49
C LEU A 31 15.47 -2.45 -1.49
N PRO A 32 16.74 -2.76 -1.75
CA PRO A 32 17.16 -4.16 -1.91
C PRO A 32 17.02 -5.01 -0.64
N GLU A 33 16.91 -4.38 0.53
CA GLU A 33 16.71 -5.07 1.79
C GLU A 33 15.27 -5.52 2.03
N ALA A 34 14.33 -5.12 1.19
CA ALA A 34 12.93 -5.49 1.34
C ALA A 34 12.72 -7.00 1.18
N ARG A 35 11.87 -7.57 2.01
CA ARG A 35 11.59 -9.02 2.05
C ARG A 35 10.10 -9.30 1.97
N LEU A 36 9.79 -10.55 1.63
CA LEU A 36 8.42 -11.02 1.62
C LEU A 36 7.78 -10.78 2.99
N GLY A 37 6.59 -10.20 3.01
CA GLY A 37 5.87 -9.86 4.23
C GLY A 37 6.14 -8.45 4.75
N ASP A 38 7.18 -7.79 4.27
CA ASP A 38 7.46 -6.41 4.68
C ASP A 38 6.42 -5.45 4.11
N ILE A 39 6.17 -4.38 4.85
CA ILE A 39 5.35 -3.28 4.36
C ILE A 39 6.28 -2.20 3.85
N VAL A 40 6.03 -1.74 2.64
CA VAL A 40 6.86 -0.74 1.98
C VAL A 40 6.00 0.43 1.51
N LEU A 41 6.59 1.60 1.47
CA LEU A 41 5.95 2.77 0.88
C LEU A 41 6.19 2.72 -0.61
N VAL A 42 5.12 2.73 -1.40
CA VAL A 42 5.19 2.66 -2.86
C VAL A 42 4.85 4.01 -3.45
N HIS A 43 5.72 4.52 -4.30
CA HIS A 43 5.54 5.79 -4.98
C HIS A 43 5.99 5.63 -6.43
N ALA A 44 5.12 5.99 -7.36
CA ALA A 44 5.41 5.90 -8.80
C ALA A 44 5.90 4.51 -9.25
N GLY A 45 5.37 3.45 -8.63
CA GLY A 45 5.74 2.07 -8.97
C GLY A 45 7.00 1.55 -8.31
N PHE A 46 7.61 2.31 -7.40
CA PHE A 46 8.83 1.92 -6.69
C PHE A 46 8.57 1.81 -5.19
N ALA A 47 9.11 0.75 -4.57
CA ALA A 47 9.20 0.67 -3.12
C ALA A 47 10.36 1.56 -2.67
N ILE A 48 10.08 2.55 -1.85
CA ILE A 48 11.08 3.56 -1.49
C ILE A 48 11.54 3.50 -0.04
N SER A 49 10.77 2.89 0.86
CA SER A 49 11.16 2.73 2.25
C SER A 49 10.36 1.64 2.92
N LEU A 50 10.93 1.08 4.01
CA LEU A 50 10.18 0.18 4.89
C LEU A 50 9.24 1.01 5.75
N VAL A 51 8.06 0.46 6.03
CA VAL A 51 7.06 1.13 6.85
C VAL A 51 6.73 0.22 8.03
N ASP A 52 6.64 0.81 9.20
CA ASP A 52 6.22 0.10 10.40
C ASP A 52 4.75 -0.32 10.28
N GLU A 53 4.43 -1.51 10.81
CA GLU A 53 3.09 -2.07 10.68
C GLU A 53 2.01 -1.17 11.30
N GLU A 54 2.29 -0.59 12.44
CA GLU A 54 1.32 0.31 13.08
C GLU A 54 1.05 1.56 12.26
N GLU A 55 2.08 2.13 11.67
CA GLU A 55 1.95 3.28 10.78
C GLU A 55 1.13 2.94 9.55
N ALA A 56 1.38 1.80 8.95
CA ALA A 56 0.65 1.35 7.78
C ALA A 56 -0.83 1.15 8.10
N LYS A 57 -1.14 0.52 9.25
CA LYS A 57 -2.51 0.31 9.68
C LYS A 57 -3.26 1.62 9.84
N LYS A 58 -2.64 2.62 10.44
CA LYS A 58 -3.25 3.94 10.60
C LYS A 58 -3.59 4.56 9.26
N THR A 59 -2.69 4.46 8.31
CA THR A 59 -2.91 5.00 6.96
C THR A 59 -4.05 4.27 6.26
N TRP A 60 -4.07 2.95 6.33
CA TRP A 60 -5.14 2.15 5.72
C TRP A 60 -6.49 2.44 6.35
N GLU A 61 -6.55 2.64 7.66
CA GLU A 61 -7.78 3.02 8.36
C GLU A 61 -8.30 4.37 7.88
N LEU A 62 -7.41 5.32 7.65
CA LEU A 62 -7.80 6.63 7.12
C LEU A 62 -8.41 6.51 5.72
N PHE A 63 -7.83 5.69 4.87
CA PHE A 63 -8.38 5.46 3.53
C PHE A 63 -9.76 4.80 3.61
N ALA A 64 -9.94 3.84 4.50
CA ALA A 64 -11.23 3.18 4.69
C ALA A 64 -12.29 4.16 5.16
N GLU A 65 -11.95 5.06 6.09
CA GLU A 65 -12.88 6.09 6.57
C GLU A 65 -13.28 7.06 5.45
N ILE A 66 -12.34 7.45 4.60
CA ILE A 66 -12.61 8.33 3.47
C ILE A 66 -13.57 7.66 2.50
N GLU A 67 -13.37 6.37 2.20
CA GLU A 67 -14.27 5.62 1.33
C GLU A 67 -15.67 5.54 1.91
N ASP A 68 -15.81 5.26 3.19
CA ASP A 68 -17.11 5.20 3.86
C ASP A 68 -17.81 6.54 3.82
N PHE A 69 -17.08 7.63 4.04
CA PHE A 69 -17.63 8.98 3.99
C PHE A 69 -18.14 9.31 2.58
N GLU A 70 -17.35 9.00 1.56
CA GLU A 70 -17.74 9.24 0.17
C GLU A 70 -18.97 8.42 -0.22
N ASN A 71 -19.01 7.16 0.17
CA ASN A 71 -20.16 6.29 -0.09
C ASN A 71 -21.42 6.81 0.57
N THR A 72 -21.30 7.30 1.80
CA THR A 72 -22.44 7.87 2.52
C THR A 72 -22.95 9.13 1.83
N GLN A 73 -22.07 9.99 1.37
CA GLN A 73 -22.44 11.19 0.63
C GLN A 73 -23.13 10.85 -0.68
N ASN A 74 -22.64 9.86 -1.39
CA ASN A 74 -23.24 9.43 -2.65
C ASN A 74 -24.67 8.93 -2.44
N ARG A 75 -24.95 8.25 -1.35
CA ARG A 75 -26.31 7.81 -1.02
C ARG A 75 -27.24 8.98 -0.74
N ILE A 76 -26.73 10.00 -0.07
CA ILE A 76 -27.54 11.17 0.30
C ILE A 76 -27.85 12.01 -0.94
N SER A 77 -26.89 12.17 -1.82
CA SER A 77 -27.04 13.00 -3.02
C SER A 77 -27.69 12.27 -4.17
N GLY A 78 -27.77 10.96 -4.10
CA GLY A 78 -28.42 10.14 -5.11
C GLY A 78 -29.90 10.06 -4.85
#